data_aca35b3bd447a5a43822ae43463184a5
#
_entry.id   aca35b3bd447a5a43822ae43463184a5
#
_cell.length_a   1.000
_cell.length_b   1.000
_cell.length_c   1.000
_cell.angle_alpha   90.00
_cell.angle_beta   90.00
_cell.angle_gamma   90.00
#
_symmetry.space_group_name_H-M   'P 1'
#
loop_
_entity.id
_entity.type
_entity.pdbx_description
1 polymer ?
#
loop_
_entity_poly.entity_id
_entity_poly.type
_entity_poly.pdbx_seq_one_letter_code
_entity_poly.pdbx_strand_id
1 'polypeptide(L)'
;ETALRGVSPYLKGFTIEKIVVRQPQLRWVVSPELTTLKNVKILDTSRRAKYLIIHTEKGYIIGHLGMSGSVRIVPHNSPIDKHDHLDIVMNNGKLLRYNDPRRFGAWLWTENLDDFHLFLKLGPEPLSDEFNAEYLFKKSRKKSTALKSFLMDNAVVVGVGNIYANETLFLCGLHPMKLAENLTRNQCT
;
A
#
# COMPACT_ATOMS: atom_id res chain seq x y z
N GLU A 1 4.62 4.41 4.30
CA GLU A 1 6.06 4.59 4.55
C GLU A 1 6.42 4.25 6.00
N THR A 2 5.80 4.88 7.01
CA THR A 2 6.10 4.65 8.44
C THR A 2 6.02 3.16 8.83
N ALA A 3 4.95 2.47 8.43
CA ALA A 3 4.78 1.05 8.72
C ALA A 3 5.90 0.21 8.09
N LEU A 4 6.26 0.50 6.83
CA LEU A 4 7.37 -0.18 6.14
C LEU A 4 8.68 0.00 6.89
N ARG A 5 9.06 1.24 7.21
CA ARG A 5 10.30 1.53 7.95
C ARG A 5 10.35 0.85 9.31
N GLY A 6 9.20 0.75 9.99
CA GLY A 6 9.10 0.09 11.29
C GLY A 6 9.31 -1.42 11.25
N VAL A 7 8.91 -2.10 10.17
CA VAL A 7 9.01 -3.56 10.07
C VAL A 7 10.20 -4.06 9.26
N SER A 8 10.68 -3.29 8.29
CA SER A 8 11.74 -3.64 7.34
C SER A 8 13.01 -4.20 8.00
N PRO A 9 13.57 -3.60 9.08
CA PRO A 9 14.79 -4.11 9.74
C PRO A 9 14.63 -5.52 10.34
N TYR A 10 13.40 -5.95 10.58
CA TYR A 10 13.09 -7.25 11.17
C TYR A 10 12.69 -8.31 10.14
N LEU A 11 12.55 -7.92 8.89
CA LEU A 11 12.16 -8.79 7.77
C LEU A 11 13.32 -9.11 6.86
N LYS A 12 14.06 -8.09 6.43
CA LYS A 12 15.13 -8.20 5.43
C LYS A 12 16.23 -9.15 5.88
N GLY A 13 16.53 -10.14 5.05
CA GLY A 13 17.58 -11.13 5.26
C GLY A 13 17.12 -12.35 6.09
N PHE A 14 15.94 -12.31 6.71
CA PHE A 14 15.40 -13.45 7.46
C PHE A 14 14.57 -14.37 6.57
N THR A 15 14.32 -15.57 7.06
CA THR A 15 13.59 -16.61 6.34
C THR A 15 12.18 -16.76 6.92
N ILE A 16 11.17 -16.80 6.06
CA ILE A 16 9.79 -17.13 6.43
C ILE A 16 9.72 -18.61 6.74
N GLU A 17 9.43 -18.97 7.99
CA GLU A 17 9.18 -20.36 8.38
C GLU A 17 7.78 -20.81 7.97
N LYS A 18 6.79 -19.94 8.17
CA LYS A 18 5.39 -20.16 7.77
C LYS A 18 4.60 -18.84 7.77
N ILE A 19 3.49 -18.85 7.06
CA ILE A 19 2.46 -17.80 7.16
C ILE A 19 1.18 -18.41 7.70
N VAL A 20 0.63 -17.81 8.75
CA VAL A 20 -0.60 -18.25 9.40
C VAL A 20 -1.70 -17.27 9.05
N VAL A 21 -2.71 -17.72 8.32
CA VAL A 21 -3.90 -16.92 7.95
C VAL A 21 -5.06 -17.38 8.83
N ARG A 22 -5.53 -16.51 9.75
CA ARG A 22 -6.68 -16.76 10.63
C ARG A 22 -7.98 -16.28 10.00
N GLN A 23 -7.91 -15.19 9.23
CA GLN A 23 -9.05 -14.62 8.52
C GLN A 23 -8.74 -14.53 7.03
N PRO A 24 -9.21 -15.47 6.22
CA PRO A 24 -8.94 -15.47 4.78
C PRO A 24 -9.74 -14.41 4.02
N GLN A 25 -10.90 -13.97 4.56
CA GLN A 25 -11.73 -12.97 3.90
C GLN A 25 -11.48 -11.58 4.50
N LEU A 26 -10.61 -10.81 3.85
CA LEU A 26 -10.40 -9.38 4.07
C LEU A 26 -11.17 -8.60 3.00
N ARG A 27 -10.65 -7.43 2.56
CA ARG A 27 -11.20 -6.69 1.40
C ARG A 27 -11.27 -7.58 0.15
N TRP A 28 -10.21 -8.36 -0.07
CA TRP A 28 -10.14 -9.46 -1.02
C TRP A 28 -9.77 -10.72 -0.26
N VAL A 29 -9.97 -11.85 -0.89
CA VAL A 29 -9.47 -13.14 -0.33
C VAL A 29 -7.95 -13.06 -0.24
N VAL A 30 -7.41 -13.42 0.92
CA VAL A 30 -5.97 -13.57 1.11
C VAL A 30 -5.45 -14.64 0.14
N SER A 31 -4.42 -14.33 -0.62
CA SER A 31 -3.88 -15.28 -1.62
C SER A 31 -3.50 -16.61 -0.97
N PRO A 32 -4.06 -17.73 -1.41
CA PRO A 32 -3.79 -19.05 -0.83
C PRO A 32 -2.30 -19.42 -0.87
N GLU A 33 -1.57 -18.95 -1.88
CA GLU A 33 -0.14 -19.17 -2.08
C GLU A 33 0.69 -18.71 -0.88
N LEU A 34 0.23 -17.70 -0.14
CA LEU A 34 0.92 -17.23 1.06
C LEU A 34 1.12 -18.34 2.08
N THR A 35 0.15 -19.24 2.24
CA THR A 35 0.24 -20.36 3.21
C THR A 35 1.21 -21.46 2.77
N THR A 36 1.60 -21.46 1.50
CA THR A 36 2.59 -22.41 0.95
C THR A 36 4.03 -21.94 1.11
N LEU A 37 4.23 -20.65 1.44
CA LEU A 37 5.56 -20.07 1.61
C LEU A 37 6.20 -20.58 2.91
N LYS A 38 7.06 -21.58 2.75
CA LYS A 38 7.86 -22.18 3.85
C LYS A 38 9.34 -22.19 3.45
N ASN A 39 10.19 -21.84 4.40
CA ASN A 39 11.64 -21.75 4.21
C ASN A 39 12.03 -20.83 3.04
N VAL A 40 11.34 -19.68 2.92
CA VAL A 40 11.51 -18.70 1.84
C VAL A 40 12.21 -17.47 2.41
N LYS A 41 13.35 -17.10 1.82
CA LYS A 41 14.13 -15.94 2.27
C LYS A 41 13.48 -14.63 1.82
N ILE A 42 13.43 -13.65 2.74
CA ILE A 42 13.05 -12.27 2.45
C ILE A 42 14.30 -11.53 2.00
N LEU A 43 14.28 -11.01 0.78
CA LEU A 43 15.40 -10.32 0.16
C LEU A 43 15.40 -8.83 0.49
N ASP A 44 14.24 -8.20 0.38
CA ASP A 44 14.06 -6.77 0.60
C ASP A 44 12.60 -6.44 0.94
N THR A 45 12.35 -5.16 1.22
CA THR A 45 11.02 -4.60 1.37
C THR A 45 10.94 -3.27 0.64
N SER A 46 9.82 -2.99 -0.01
CA SER A 46 9.58 -1.72 -0.68
C SER A 46 8.13 -1.27 -0.57
N ARG A 47 7.81 -0.12 -1.10
CA ARG A 47 6.46 0.43 -1.15
C ARG A 47 6.13 0.90 -2.57
N ARG A 48 4.93 0.62 -3.00
CA ARG A 48 4.32 1.24 -4.18
C ARG A 48 2.93 1.75 -3.80
N ALA A 49 2.66 3.03 -3.98
CA ALA A 49 1.43 3.66 -3.49
C ALA A 49 1.22 3.43 -1.97
N LYS A 50 0.11 2.83 -1.59
CA LYS A 50 -0.22 2.42 -0.21
C LYS A 50 -0.01 0.92 0.05
N TYR A 51 0.70 0.24 -0.85
CA TYR A 51 1.03 -1.18 -0.72
C TYR A 51 2.43 -1.34 -0.14
N LEU A 52 2.55 -2.20 0.87
CA LEU A 52 3.79 -2.73 1.39
C LEU A 52 4.15 -3.95 0.54
N ILE A 53 5.39 -4.03 0.10
CA ILE A 53 5.88 -5.12 -0.74
C ILE A 53 7.03 -5.80 -0.01
N ILE A 54 6.89 -7.11 0.26
CA ILE A 54 7.96 -7.94 0.80
C ILE A 54 8.50 -8.77 -0.37
N HIS A 55 9.75 -8.51 -0.74
CA HIS A 55 10.45 -9.22 -1.80
C HIS A 55 11.01 -10.52 -1.25
N THR A 56 10.68 -11.62 -1.89
CA THR A 56 11.19 -12.94 -1.51
C THR A 56 11.92 -13.58 -2.69
N GLU A 57 12.68 -14.62 -2.44
CA GLU A 57 13.36 -15.39 -3.51
C GLU A 57 12.39 -16.10 -4.48
N LYS A 58 11.09 -16.19 -4.15
CA LYS A 58 10.08 -16.84 -4.99
C LYS A 58 9.09 -15.88 -5.63
N GLY A 59 9.06 -14.61 -5.21
CA GLY A 59 8.09 -13.62 -5.65
C GLY A 59 7.82 -12.59 -4.56
N TYR A 60 6.62 -12.02 -4.53
CA TYR A 60 6.31 -10.83 -3.75
C TYR A 60 5.03 -11.01 -2.92
N ILE A 61 5.14 -10.68 -1.64
CA ILE A 61 3.96 -10.55 -0.75
C ILE A 61 3.54 -9.08 -0.78
N ILE A 62 2.29 -8.83 -1.12
CA ILE A 62 1.72 -7.49 -1.26
C ILE A 62 0.73 -7.26 -0.11
N GLY A 63 1.07 -6.37 0.81
CA GLY A 63 0.23 -5.99 1.93
C GLY A 63 -0.41 -4.61 1.73
N HIS A 64 -1.71 -4.48 1.95
CA HIS A 64 -2.42 -3.20 2.03
C HIS A 64 -3.12 -3.11 3.39
N LEU A 65 -2.84 -2.05 4.15
CA LEU A 65 -3.34 -1.93 5.53
C LEU A 65 -4.82 -1.51 5.61
N GLY A 66 -5.38 -1.02 4.52
CA GLY A 66 -6.74 -0.48 4.53
C GLY A 66 -6.81 0.84 5.31
N MET A 67 -7.84 0.99 6.12
CA MET A 67 -8.08 2.21 6.92
C MET A 67 -7.68 2.04 8.39
N SER A 68 -7.84 0.85 8.95
CA SER A 68 -7.62 0.54 10.38
C SER A 68 -6.55 -0.52 10.59
N GLY A 69 -6.00 -1.06 9.51
CA GLY A 69 -4.99 -2.10 9.56
C GLY A 69 -3.64 -1.57 10.07
N SER A 70 -2.97 -2.40 10.82
CA SER A 70 -1.62 -2.16 11.32
C SER A 70 -0.78 -3.42 11.21
N VAL A 71 0.53 -3.23 11.11
CA VAL A 71 1.52 -4.31 11.21
C VAL A 71 2.45 -4.03 12.37
N ARG A 72 2.79 -5.06 13.12
CA ARG A 72 3.71 -5.00 14.24
C ARG A 72 4.65 -6.21 14.26
N ILE A 73 5.85 -6.01 14.76
CA ILE A 73 6.80 -7.09 15.01
C ILE A 73 6.66 -7.51 16.46
N VAL A 74 6.38 -8.79 16.68
CA VAL A 74 6.21 -9.36 18.02
C VAL A 74 6.95 -10.69 18.14
N PRO A 75 7.29 -11.16 19.37
CA PRO A 75 7.80 -12.52 19.61
C PRO A 75 6.81 -13.59 19.14
N HIS A 76 7.30 -14.78 18.77
CA HIS A 76 6.47 -15.91 18.31
C HIS A 76 5.36 -16.33 19.28
N ASN A 77 5.62 -16.21 20.57
CA ASN A 77 4.70 -16.61 21.63
C ASN A 77 3.77 -15.51 22.12
N SER A 78 3.73 -14.38 21.42
CA SER A 78 2.84 -13.27 21.78
C SER A 78 1.37 -13.68 21.69
N PRO A 79 0.53 -13.30 22.66
CA PRO A 79 -0.89 -13.58 22.63
C PRO A 79 -1.54 -13.03 21.35
N ILE A 80 -2.60 -13.69 20.92
CA ILE A 80 -3.33 -13.35 19.70
C ILE A 80 -4.57 -12.56 20.10
N ASP A 81 -4.75 -11.39 19.52
CA ASP A 81 -5.92 -10.55 19.72
C ASP A 81 -7.03 -10.88 18.69
N LYS A 82 -8.26 -10.49 19.01
CA LYS A 82 -9.47 -10.74 18.19
C LYS A 82 -9.33 -10.37 16.70
N HIS A 83 -8.56 -9.34 16.40
CA HIS A 83 -8.42 -8.79 15.05
C HIS A 83 -7.05 -9.06 14.41
N ASP A 84 -6.28 -9.99 14.98
CA ASP A 84 -5.02 -10.48 14.43
C ASP A 84 -5.30 -11.52 13.35
N HIS A 85 -5.22 -11.10 12.09
CA HIS A 85 -5.72 -11.88 10.97
C HIS A 85 -4.65 -12.70 10.24
N LEU A 86 -3.40 -12.23 10.27
CA LEU A 86 -2.30 -12.89 9.58
C LEU A 86 -0.98 -12.70 10.33
N ASP A 87 -0.17 -13.76 10.40
CA ASP A 87 1.20 -13.74 10.90
C ASP A 87 2.17 -14.25 9.83
N ILE A 88 3.25 -13.52 9.59
CA ILE A 88 4.43 -14.00 8.87
C ILE A 88 5.48 -14.36 9.92
N VAL A 89 5.70 -15.65 10.13
CA VAL A 89 6.62 -16.19 11.15
C VAL A 89 8.00 -16.34 10.55
N MET A 90 9.02 -15.79 11.23
CA MET A 90 10.40 -15.75 10.74
C MET A 90 11.33 -16.55 11.66
N ASN A 91 12.45 -17.00 11.10
CA ASN A 91 13.46 -17.81 11.80
C ASN A 91 14.30 -17.06 12.86
N ASN A 92 13.99 -15.77 13.10
CA ASN A 92 14.67 -14.97 14.14
C ASN A 92 13.91 -14.88 15.47
N GLY A 93 12.94 -15.76 15.70
CA GLY A 93 12.12 -15.79 16.91
C GLY A 93 11.02 -14.70 16.94
N LYS A 94 10.82 -13.98 15.85
CA LYS A 94 9.82 -12.92 15.71
C LYS A 94 8.83 -13.25 14.59
N LEU A 95 7.70 -12.55 14.61
CA LEU A 95 6.73 -12.57 13.52
C LEU A 95 6.24 -11.16 13.21
N LEU A 96 5.88 -10.92 11.95
CA LEU A 96 5.09 -9.78 11.55
C LEU A 96 3.63 -10.16 11.71
N ARG A 97 2.90 -9.39 12.52
CA ARG A 97 1.47 -9.58 12.80
C ARG A 97 0.65 -8.48 12.18
N TYR A 98 -0.35 -8.88 11.41
CA TYR A 98 -1.34 -7.98 10.83
C TYR A 98 -2.63 -7.98 11.65
N ASN A 99 -3.03 -6.78 12.12
CA ASN A 99 -4.28 -6.53 12.84
C ASN A 99 -5.16 -5.56 12.04
N ASP A 100 -6.45 -5.86 11.89
CA ASP A 100 -7.39 -4.97 11.18
C ASP A 100 -8.85 -5.19 11.62
N PRO A 101 -9.35 -4.38 12.55
CA PRO A 101 -10.73 -4.50 13.05
C PRO A 101 -11.79 -4.43 11.94
N ARG A 102 -11.55 -3.66 10.88
CA ARG A 102 -12.51 -3.41 9.79
C ARG A 102 -12.36 -4.36 8.59
N ARG A 103 -11.26 -5.10 8.51
CA ARG A 103 -10.94 -6.03 7.41
C ARG A 103 -10.92 -5.37 6.02
N PHE A 104 -10.48 -4.11 5.93
CA PHE A 104 -10.37 -3.35 4.68
C PHE A 104 -8.99 -3.44 4.04
N GLY A 105 -8.08 -4.14 4.66
CA GLY A 105 -6.77 -4.42 4.10
C GLY A 105 -6.78 -5.62 3.16
N ALA A 106 -5.60 -5.96 2.65
CA ALA A 106 -5.40 -7.09 1.75
C ALA A 106 -3.99 -7.67 1.91
N TRP A 107 -3.87 -8.99 1.70
CA TRP A 107 -2.59 -9.70 1.64
C TRP A 107 -2.63 -10.63 0.43
N LEU A 108 -1.81 -10.31 -0.56
CA LEU A 108 -1.83 -10.92 -1.87
C LEU A 108 -0.44 -11.44 -2.24
N TRP A 109 -0.38 -12.30 -3.25
CA TRP A 109 0.85 -12.86 -3.78
C TRP A 109 0.95 -12.60 -5.28
N THR A 110 2.16 -12.37 -5.76
CA THR A 110 2.51 -12.41 -7.18
C THR A 110 3.95 -12.86 -7.38
N GLU A 111 4.22 -13.55 -8.46
CA GLU A 111 5.59 -13.90 -8.85
C GLU A 111 6.27 -12.76 -9.61
N ASN A 112 5.48 -11.86 -10.21
CA ASN A 112 5.98 -10.73 -10.97
C ASN A 112 5.20 -9.44 -10.63
N LEU A 113 5.92 -8.38 -10.25
CA LEU A 113 5.31 -7.07 -9.95
C LEU A 113 4.84 -6.34 -11.21
N ASP A 114 5.52 -6.52 -12.34
CA ASP A 114 5.23 -5.81 -13.57
C ASP A 114 3.86 -6.20 -14.14
N ASP A 115 3.45 -7.46 -13.91
CA ASP A 115 2.16 -7.99 -14.36
C ASP A 115 1.07 -7.91 -13.26
N PHE A 116 1.40 -7.37 -12.09
CA PHE A 116 0.45 -7.33 -10.99
C PHE A 116 -0.70 -6.35 -11.28
N HIS A 117 -1.88 -6.88 -11.51
CA HIS A 117 -3.05 -6.16 -12.04
C HIS A 117 -3.39 -4.87 -11.27
N LEU A 118 -3.13 -4.80 -9.96
CA LEU A 118 -3.37 -3.60 -9.15
C LEU A 118 -2.34 -2.49 -9.41
N PHE A 119 -1.17 -2.82 -9.99
CA PHE A 119 -0.11 -1.85 -10.25
C PHE A 119 -0.13 -1.31 -11.68
N LEU A 120 -0.70 -2.05 -12.63
CA LEU A 120 -0.70 -1.69 -14.05
C LEU A 120 -1.30 -0.31 -14.38
N LYS A 121 -2.24 0.15 -13.58
CA LYS A 121 -2.94 1.43 -13.80
C LYS A 121 -2.54 2.54 -12.81
N LEU A 122 -1.50 2.31 -12.01
CA LEU A 122 -1.05 3.29 -11.04
C LEU A 122 -0.31 4.44 -11.72
N GLY A 123 -0.68 5.66 -11.38
CA GLY A 123 0.05 6.87 -11.73
C GLY A 123 1.40 6.99 -11.01
N PRO A 124 2.13 8.08 -11.22
CA PRO A 124 3.42 8.32 -10.57
C PRO A 124 3.30 8.48 -9.05
N GLU A 125 4.41 8.27 -8.36
CA GLU A 125 4.57 8.64 -6.95
C GLU A 125 4.61 10.17 -6.80
N PRO A 126 3.98 10.75 -5.76
CA PRO A 126 3.84 12.21 -5.65
C PRO A 126 5.15 12.98 -5.46
N LEU A 127 6.23 12.29 -5.06
CA LEU A 127 7.55 12.89 -4.86
C LEU A 127 8.56 12.47 -5.95
N SER A 128 8.10 11.88 -7.05
CA SER A 128 8.96 11.58 -8.20
C SER A 128 8.93 12.73 -9.21
N ASP A 129 9.97 12.85 -10.03
CA ASP A 129 10.06 13.85 -11.12
C ASP A 129 8.97 13.66 -12.17
N GLU A 130 8.37 12.47 -12.25
CA GLU A 130 7.26 12.17 -13.14
C GLU A 130 5.98 12.91 -12.75
N PHE A 131 5.77 13.19 -11.45
CA PHE A 131 4.62 13.95 -10.94
C PHE A 131 4.99 15.44 -10.88
N ASN A 132 4.75 16.16 -11.95
CA ASN A 132 5.04 17.59 -12.06
C ASN A 132 3.83 18.38 -12.55
N ALA A 133 3.95 19.71 -12.54
CA ALA A 133 2.87 20.63 -12.93
C ALA A 133 2.33 20.36 -14.35
N GLU A 134 3.20 20.10 -15.30
CA GLU A 134 2.80 19.84 -16.70
C GLU A 134 2.05 18.51 -16.83
N TYR A 135 2.52 17.46 -16.14
CA TYR A 135 1.82 16.19 -16.06
C TYR A 135 0.41 16.37 -15.47
N LEU A 136 0.31 17.04 -14.31
CA LEU A 136 -0.97 17.24 -13.62
C LEU A 136 -1.93 18.06 -14.50
N PHE A 137 -1.43 19.13 -15.12
CA PHE A 137 -2.22 19.95 -16.04
C PHE A 137 -2.74 19.12 -17.22
N LYS A 138 -1.89 18.38 -17.92
CA LYS A 138 -2.30 17.50 -19.03
C LYS A 138 -3.32 16.46 -18.59
N LYS A 139 -3.08 15.80 -17.45
CA LYS A 139 -3.94 14.75 -16.92
C LYS A 139 -5.32 15.25 -16.51
N SER A 140 -5.42 16.52 -16.07
CA SER A 140 -6.68 17.14 -15.69
C SER A 140 -7.59 17.52 -16.88
N ARG A 141 -7.02 17.66 -18.08
CA ARG A 141 -7.82 18.07 -19.26
C ARG A 141 -8.93 17.07 -19.57
N LYS A 142 -10.11 17.58 -19.90
CA LYS A 142 -11.33 16.77 -20.18
C LYS A 142 -11.78 15.89 -19.00
N LYS A 143 -11.42 16.26 -17.75
CA LYS A 143 -11.85 15.58 -16.52
C LYS A 143 -12.89 16.43 -15.80
N SER A 144 -14.16 16.08 -16.01
CA SER A 144 -15.31 16.72 -15.36
C SER A 144 -15.57 16.26 -13.92
N THR A 145 -14.60 15.55 -13.32
CA THR A 145 -14.66 15.12 -11.92
C THR A 145 -14.24 16.24 -10.98
N ALA A 146 -14.76 16.21 -9.74
CA ALA A 146 -14.33 17.10 -8.67
C ALA A 146 -12.83 16.96 -8.41
N LEU A 147 -12.14 18.08 -8.21
CA LEU A 147 -10.69 18.15 -8.05
C LEU A 147 -10.17 17.23 -6.93
N LYS A 148 -10.89 17.18 -5.81
CA LYS A 148 -10.54 16.25 -4.71
C LYS A 148 -10.57 14.79 -5.20
N SER A 149 -11.62 14.38 -5.89
CA SER A 149 -11.74 13.01 -6.42
C SER A 149 -10.66 12.72 -7.46
N PHE A 150 -10.33 13.70 -8.31
CA PHE A 150 -9.27 13.61 -9.30
C PHE A 150 -7.91 13.38 -8.65
N LEU A 151 -7.55 14.13 -7.59
CA LEU A 151 -6.30 13.96 -6.86
C LEU A 151 -6.23 12.65 -6.07
N MET A 152 -7.37 12.09 -5.68
CA MET A 152 -7.45 10.81 -4.98
C MET A 152 -7.48 9.60 -5.91
N ASP A 153 -7.58 9.81 -7.22
CA ASP A 153 -7.51 8.73 -8.21
C ASP A 153 -6.06 8.24 -8.34
N ASN A 154 -5.84 6.98 -7.97
CA ASN A 154 -4.51 6.37 -8.07
C ASN A 154 -3.96 6.26 -9.50
N ALA A 155 -4.79 6.44 -10.54
CA ALA A 155 -4.34 6.53 -11.93
C ALA A 155 -3.80 7.93 -12.29
N VAL A 156 -4.04 8.92 -11.44
CA VAL A 156 -3.50 10.29 -11.56
C VAL A 156 -2.23 10.42 -10.75
N VAL A 157 -2.31 10.16 -9.46
CA VAL A 157 -1.17 10.16 -8.54
C VAL A 157 -1.42 9.17 -7.42
N VAL A 158 -0.42 8.39 -7.07
CA VAL A 158 -0.61 7.38 -6.05
C VAL A 158 -0.41 7.93 -4.63
N GLY A 159 -0.94 7.22 -3.64
CA GLY A 159 -0.68 7.50 -2.23
C GLY A 159 -1.49 8.66 -1.64
N VAL A 160 -2.08 9.54 -2.44
CA VAL A 160 -2.93 10.64 -1.97
C VAL A 160 -4.25 10.08 -1.44
N GLY A 161 -4.54 10.37 -0.17
CA GLY A 161 -5.79 10.04 0.47
C GLY A 161 -6.52 11.28 0.94
N ASN A 162 -7.62 11.12 1.71
CA ASN A 162 -8.44 12.24 2.18
C ASN A 162 -7.64 13.33 2.90
N ILE A 163 -6.67 12.95 3.73
CA ILE A 163 -5.87 13.90 4.50
C ILE A 163 -5.07 14.78 3.54
N TYR A 164 -4.19 14.18 2.74
CA TYR A 164 -3.35 14.95 1.81
C TYR A 164 -4.14 15.71 0.76
N ALA A 165 -5.23 15.14 0.22
CA ALA A 165 -6.07 15.85 -0.73
C ALA A 165 -6.69 17.11 -0.11
N ASN A 166 -7.20 17.03 1.13
CA ASN A 166 -7.78 18.19 1.81
C ASN A 166 -6.72 19.24 2.14
N GLU A 167 -5.58 18.83 2.72
CA GLU A 167 -4.51 19.76 3.11
C GLU A 167 -3.94 20.49 1.88
N THR A 168 -3.64 19.75 0.81
CA THR A 168 -3.13 20.36 -0.43
C THR A 168 -4.12 21.37 -1.01
N LEU A 169 -5.39 21.00 -1.13
CA LEU A 169 -6.41 21.91 -1.68
C LEU A 169 -6.62 23.15 -0.80
N PHE A 170 -6.58 22.98 0.52
CA PHE A 170 -6.67 24.09 1.47
C PHE A 170 -5.49 25.04 1.33
N LEU A 171 -4.27 24.54 1.32
CA LEU A 171 -3.05 25.34 1.16
C LEU A 171 -3.00 26.09 -0.17
N CYS A 172 -3.52 25.47 -1.24
CA CYS A 172 -3.60 26.10 -2.57
C CYS A 172 -4.82 27.04 -2.74
N GLY A 173 -5.70 27.16 -1.75
CA GLY A 173 -6.94 27.94 -1.85
C GLY A 173 -7.90 27.41 -2.93
N LEU A 174 -7.90 26.10 -3.19
CA LEU A 174 -8.70 25.47 -4.23
C LEU A 174 -9.91 24.74 -3.63
N HIS A 175 -11.10 25.08 -4.14
CA HIS A 175 -12.32 24.41 -3.68
C HIS A 175 -12.33 22.93 -4.12
N PRO A 176 -12.61 21.96 -3.21
CA PRO A 176 -12.54 20.53 -3.52
C PRO A 176 -13.52 20.06 -4.61
N MET A 177 -14.63 20.77 -4.79
CA MET A 177 -15.62 20.51 -5.84
C MET A 177 -15.35 21.24 -7.16
N LYS A 178 -14.28 22.03 -7.26
CA LYS A 178 -13.86 22.61 -8.56
C LYS A 178 -13.63 21.46 -9.55
N LEU A 179 -14.05 21.62 -10.80
CA LEU A 179 -13.79 20.62 -11.84
C LEU A 179 -12.28 20.58 -12.16
N ALA A 180 -11.74 19.37 -12.27
CA ALA A 180 -10.31 19.18 -12.53
C ALA A 180 -9.87 19.83 -13.85
N GLU A 181 -10.71 19.79 -14.90
CA GLU A 181 -10.45 20.44 -16.19
C GLU A 181 -10.32 21.97 -16.11
N ASN A 182 -10.83 22.58 -15.05
CA ASN A 182 -10.73 24.01 -14.80
C ASN A 182 -9.45 24.43 -14.04
N LEU A 183 -8.51 23.50 -13.79
CA LEU A 183 -7.20 23.85 -13.29
C LEU A 183 -6.43 24.69 -14.31
N THR A 184 -5.79 25.75 -13.84
CA THR A 184 -4.81 26.49 -14.62
C THR A 184 -3.41 25.89 -14.43
N ARG A 185 -2.46 26.20 -15.33
CA ARG A 185 -1.06 25.75 -15.18
C ARG A 185 -0.46 26.22 -13.86
N ASN A 186 -0.69 27.49 -13.47
CA ASN A 186 -0.20 28.02 -12.19
C ASN A 186 -0.79 27.34 -10.95
N GLN A 187 -1.98 26.78 -11.06
CA GLN A 187 -2.59 26.02 -9.96
C GLN A 187 -2.08 24.57 -9.86
N CYS A 188 -1.32 24.11 -10.84
CA CYS A 188 -0.69 22.80 -10.83
C CYS A 188 0.75 22.83 -10.27
N THR A 189 1.32 24.01 -10.06
CA THR A 189 2.63 24.23 -9.44
C THR A 189 2.51 24.23 -7.93
#